data_4bd4138bd0eab7f63533574c59f0e019
#
_entry.id   4bd4138bd0eab7f63533574c59f0e019
#
_cell.length_a   1.000
_cell.length_b   1.000
_cell.length_c   1.000
_cell.angle_alpha   90.00
_cell.angle_beta   90.00
_cell.angle_gamma   90.00
#
_symmetry.space_group_name_H-M   'P 1'
#
loop_
_entity.id
_entity.type
_entity.pdbx_description
1 polymer ?
#
loop_
_entity_poly.entity_id
_entity_poly.type
_entity_poly.pdbx_seq_one_letter_code
_entity_poly.pdbx_strand_id
1 'polypeptide(L)'
;MKITHIITLIFVFFQFSIIAQDIDSTDSKKLVLITKNNGGEFIGEIISDDGREILLMTTTIGKIYINKSDISGITLVDEKSTNKVGGEFRAEGPFTTRYFFTNNSLPIKKNEHYAMIQLYGPEVHFSVSDKLSLGIMASWIASPIALASKLYLGSIDNSTHFSAGTIIANSGYIEQGKIFGGLHWLTMTKGDRMKNISFSAGYGYIVDNAGLFFGNRQNKTQDAMVISFAGITPVGKKASLIFDSMIISNKKDNPNHGRTNTSSWWIFNGTNYNTTDREITNTTLIMMPSLRVNQSYEKAFQISLAGVIRIDNSKMEGYNTSSFPVPTISWLRKF
;
A
#
# COMPACT_ATOMS: atom_id res chain seq x y z
N MET A 1 10.74 -29.79 4.92
CA MET A 1 9.57 -29.59 5.81
C MET A 1 8.34 -29.94 4.98
N LYS A 2 7.54 -30.92 5.38
CA LYS A 2 6.44 -31.44 4.55
C LYS A 2 5.29 -30.43 4.49
N ILE A 3 4.72 -30.21 3.31
CA ILE A 3 3.59 -29.30 3.00
C ILE A 3 2.42 -29.44 3.99
N THR A 4 2.22 -30.63 4.54
CA THR A 4 1.21 -30.94 5.56
C THR A 4 1.34 -30.08 6.83
N HIS A 5 2.52 -29.67 7.24
CA HIS A 5 2.73 -28.86 8.45
C HIS A 5 2.40 -27.38 8.24
N ILE A 6 2.50 -26.90 6.99
CA ILE A 6 2.15 -25.53 6.63
C ILE A 6 0.62 -25.37 6.60
N ILE A 7 -0.10 -26.37 6.09
CA ILE A 7 -1.56 -26.37 6.04
C ILE A 7 -2.15 -26.45 7.45
N THR A 8 -1.55 -27.22 8.34
CA THR A 8 -1.98 -27.32 9.74
C THR A 8 -1.76 -26.00 10.49
N LEU A 9 -0.67 -25.29 10.21
CA LEU A 9 -0.39 -23.97 10.81
C LEU A 9 -1.39 -22.90 10.35
N ILE A 10 -1.80 -22.92 9.09
CA ILE A 10 -2.82 -22.01 8.55
C ILE A 10 -4.19 -22.30 9.18
N PHE A 11 -4.53 -23.56 9.42
CA PHE A 11 -5.82 -23.95 10.01
C PHE A 11 -5.94 -23.58 11.51
N VAL A 12 -4.82 -23.60 12.24
CA VAL A 12 -4.80 -23.20 13.66
C VAL A 12 -4.98 -21.66 13.81
N PHE A 13 -4.53 -20.88 12.86
CA PHE A 13 -4.75 -19.43 12.86
C PHE A 13 -6.21 -19.01 12.58
N PHE A 14 -7.00 -19.89 11.96
CA PHE A 14 -8.41 -19.59 11.64
C PHE A 14 -9.37 -19.79 12.82
N GLN A 15 -8.94 -20.42 13.91
CA GLN A 15 -9.79 -20.74 15.07
C GLN A 15 -9.87 -19.61 16.14
N PHE A 16 -9.14 -18.50 15.99
CA PHE A 16 -9.10 -17.42 17.01
C PHE A 16 -10.03 -16.23 16.75
N SER A 17 -11.08 -16.37 15.98
CA SER A 17 -11.94 -15.23 15.61
C SER A 17 -13.38 -15.39 16.05
N ILE A 18 -13.66 -15.56 17.35
CA ILE A 18 -14.99 -15.23 17.91
C ILE A 18 -14.82 -14.82 19.36
N ILE A 19 -14.49 -13.54 19.60
CA ILE A 19 -14.91 -12.82 20.80
C ILE A 19 -15.38 -11.46 20.32
N ALA A 20 -16.68 -11.34 20.06
CA ALA A 20 -17.35 -10.07 19.94
C ALA A 20 -17.52 -9.51 21.35
N GLN A 21 -16.84 -8.42 21.67
CA GLN A 21 -17.20 -7.61 22.82
C GLN A 21 -18.12 -6.49 22.38
N ASP A 22 -19.29 -6.43 22.98
CA ASP A 22 -20.22 -5.32 22.96
C ASP A 22 -19.46 -4.03 23.36
N ILE A 23 -19.45 -3.06 22.49
CA ILE A 23 -18.94 -1.73 22.78
C ILE A 23 -20.14 -0.88 23.16
N ASP A 24 -20.12 -0.53 24.44
CA ASP A 24 -20.97 0.45 25.10
C ASP A 24 -21.14 1.71 24.22
N SER A 25 -22.39 2.02 23.90
CA SER A 25 -22.78 3.21 23.15
C SER A 25 -22.68 4.45 24.05
N THR A 26 -21.49 4.98 24.16
CA THR A 26 -21.34 6.38 24.56
C THR A 26 -21.83 7.24 23.41
N ASP A 27 -22.74 8.11 23.69
CA ASP A 27 -23.40 9.09 22.78
C ASP A 27 -22.32 10.03 22.19
N SER A 28 -21.58 9.56 21.20
CA SER A 28 -20.59 10.35 20.47
C SER A 28 -21.37 11.23 19.50
N LYS A 29 -21.26 12.55 19.65
CA LYS A 29 -21.76 13.54 18.68
C LYS A 29 -21.34 13.12 17.28
N LYS A 30 -22.34 12.85 16.44
CA LYS A 30 -22.12 12.41 15.05
C LYS A 30 -21.76 13.63 14.21
N LEU A 31 -20.48 13.85 13.98
CA LEU A 31 -20.01 14.84 13.03
C LEU A 31 -20.22 14.35 11.60
N VAL A 32 -20.66 15.25 10.73
CA VAL A 32 -20.79 14.99 9.31
C VAL A 32 -19.94 15.95 8.50
N LEU A 33 -19.40 15.45 7.40
CA LEU A 33 -18.84 16.25 6.33
C LEU A 33 -19.93 16.41 5.26
N ILE A 34 -20.33 17.64 4.99
CA ILE A 34 -21.23 17.99 3.89
C ILE A 34 -20.40 18.57 2.76
N THR A 35 -20.46 17.95 1.59
CA THR A 35 -19.82 18.43 0.37
C THR A 35 -20.90 19.04 -0.54
N LYS A 36 -20.69 20.30 -0.96
CA LYS A 36 -21.60 21.00 -1.88
C LYS A 36 -21.23 20.72 -3.34
N ASN A 37 -22.19 20.92 -4.24
CA ASN A 37 -22.00 20.77 -5.70
C ASN A 37 -20.88 21.67 -6.27
N ASN A 38 -20.63 22.81 -5.64
CA ASN A 38 -19.53 23.73 -6.01
C ASN A 38 -18.17 23.35 -5.41
N GLY A 39 -18.07 22.18 -4.73
CA GLY A 39 -16.84 21.72 -4.08
C GLY A 39 -16.59 22.32 -2.69
N GLY A 40 -17.47 23.13 -2.15
CA GLY A 40 -17.38 23.61 -0.76
C GLY A 40 -17.65 22.50 0.24
N GLU A 41 -16.86 22.43 1.31
CA GLU A 41 -16.95 21.39 2.35
C GLU A 41 -17.19 22.02 3.72
N PHE A 42 -18.13 21.46 4.47
CA PHE A 42 -18.48 21.87 5.83
C PHE A 42 -18.48 20.67 6.76
N ILE A 43 -17.81 20.80 7.91
CA ILE A 43 -17.82 19.79 8.97
C ILE A 43 -18.59 20.35 10.16
N GLY A 44 -19.52 19.57 10.65
CA GLY A 44 -20.33 19.95 11.80
C GLY A 44 -21.31 18.87 12.23
N GLU A 45 -22.09 19.20 13.25
CA GLU A 45 -23.17 18.37 13.77
C GLU A 45 -24.49 18.79 13.10
N ILE A 46 -25.26 17.84 12.61
CA ILE A 46 -26.61 18.15 12.10
C ILE A 46 -27.52 18.41 13.28
N ILE A 47 -28.00 19.64 13.40
CA ILE A 47 -28.96 20.06 14.44
C ILE A 47 -30.39 19.74 14.01
N SER A 48 -30.71 19.99 12.74
CA SER A 48 -32.03 19.66 12.18
C SER A 48 -31.91 19.41 10.68
N ASP A 49 -32.82 18.59 10.18
CA ASP A 49 -33.01 18.27 8.78
C ASP A 49 -34.52 18.33 8.50
N ASP A 50 -35.00 19.37 7.82
CA ASP A 50 -36.39 19.58 7.49
C ASP A 50 -36.81 19.00 6.11
N GLY A 51 -35.89 18.31 5.46
CA GLY A 51 -36.12 17.73 4.12
C GLY A 51 -35.69 18.64 2.98
N ARG A 52 -35.63 19.96 3.17
CA ARG A 52 -35.21 20.95 2.18
C ARG A 52 -33.83 21.52 2.53
N GLU A 53 -33.61 21.80 3.81
CA GLU A 53 -32.36 22.39 4.33
C GLU A 53 -31.86 21.58 5.50
N ILE A 54 -30.53 21.61 5.66
CA ILE A 54 -29.83 21.04 6.82
C ILE A 54 -29.29 22.19 7.64
N LEU A 55 -29.67 22.27 8.92
CA LEU A 55 -29.02 23.14 9.88
C LEU A 55 -27.80 22.42 10.47
N LEU A 56 -26.63 22.90 10.09
CA LEU A 56 -25.35 22.36 10.54
C LEU A 56 -24.72 23.28 11.58
N MET A 57 -24.32 22.74 12.72
CA MET A 57 -23.49 23.43 13.68
C MET A 57 -22.03 23.18 13.35
N THR A 58 -21.35 24.15 12.79
CA THR A 58 -19.92 24.09 12.48
C THR A 58 -19.11 24.68 13.66
N THR A 59 -17.87 24.20 13.83
CA THR A 59 -16.97 24.72 14.87
C THR A 59 -16.36 26.07 14.51
N THR A 60 -16.34 26.44 13.23
CA THR A 60 -15.64 27.62 12.72
C THR A 60 -16.57 28.80 12.44
N ILE A 61 -17.76 28.52 11.93
CA ILE A 61 -18.69 29.55 11.42
C ILE A 61 -19.95 29.63 12.30
N GLY A 62 -20.18 28.62 13.19
CA GLY A 62 -21.39 28.50 13.96
C GLY A 62 -22.51 27.79 13.18
N LYS A 63 -23.76 28.22 13.39
CA LYS A 63 -24.93 27.62 12.74
C LYS A 63 -25.05 28.10 11.29
N ILE A 64 -25.10 27.17 10.35
CA ILE A 64 -25.33 27.46 8.92
C ILE A 64 -26.48 26.61 8.37
N TYR A 65 -27.27 27.21 7.50
CA TYR A 65 -28.26 26.48 6.72
C TYR A 65 -27.68 26.10 5.36
N ILE A 66 -27.83 24.85 4.98
CA ILE A 66 -27.36 24.34 3.69
C ILE A 66 -28.56 23.72 2.97
N ASN A 67 -28.88 24.26 1.80
CA ASN A 67 -29.97 23.70 1.00
C ASN A 67 -29.54 22.31 0.45
N LYS A 68 -30.43 21.33 0.56
CA LYS A 68 -30.15 19.96 0.10
C LYS A 68 -29.90 19.86 -1.40
N SER A 69 -30.48 20.74 -2.21
CA SER A 69 -30.19 20.80 -3.65
C SER A 69 -28.73 21.15 -3.95
N ASP A 70 -28.05 21.82 -3.03
CA ASP A 70 -26.65 22.21 -3.17
C ASP A 70 -25.67 21.13 -2.68
N ILE A 71 -26.18 20.04 -2.09
CA ILE A 71 -25.38 19.00 -1.47
C ILE A 71 -25.08 17.90 -2.48
N SER A 72 -23.81 17.62 -2.72
CA SER A 72 -23.36 16.48 -3.52
C SER A 72 -23.14 15.21 -2.68
N GLY A 73 -22.88 15.35 -1.37
CA GLY A 73 -22.67 14.21 -0.48
C GLY A 73 -22.67 14.59 0.99
N ILE A 74 -23.12 13.65 1.84
CA ILE A 74 -23.01 13.73 3.31
C ILE A 74 -22.29 12.48 3.79
N THR A 75 -21.19 12.65 4.51
CA THR A 75 -20.38 11.55 5.03
C THR A 75 -20.22 11.69 6.54
N LEU A 76 -20.47 10.61 7.29
CA LEU A 76 -20.22 10.58 8.73
C LEU A 76 -18.71 10.66 8.97
N VAL A 77 -18.29 11.55 9.88
CA VAL A 77 -16.90 11.74 10.27
C VAL A 77 -16.80 11.44 11.75
N ASP A 78 -15.88 10.55 12.13
CA ASP A 78 -15.60 10.27 13.54
C ASP A 78 -14.90 11.49 14.16
N GLU A 79 -15.36 11.96 15.32
CA GLU A 79 -14.77 13.11 16.03
C GLU A 79 -13.27 12.89 16.35
N LYS A 80 -12.85 11.64 16.53
CA LYS A 80 -11.44 11.27 16.75
C LYS A 80 -10.59 11.34 15.48
N SER A 81 -11.19 11.35 14.31
CA SER A 81 -10.51 11.36 13.02
C SER A 81 -10.33 12.77 12.43
N THR A 82 -10.89 13.79 13.07
CA THR A 82 -10.70 15.19 12.68
C THR A 82 -9.51 15.79 13.41
N ASN A 83 -8.41 16.01 12.70
CA ASN A 83 -7.25 16.71 13.25
C ASN A 83 -7.34 18.21 12.94
N LYS A 84 -7.16 19.04 13.96
CA LYS A 84 -7.00 20.51 13.80
C LYS A 84 -5.60 20.78 13.25
N VAL A 85 -5.51 21.21 12.00
CA VAL A 85 -4.26 21.71 11.41
C VAL A 85 -4.45 23.20 11.13
N GLY A 86 -3.70 24.03 11.83
CA GLY A 86 -3.79 25.49 11.66
C GLY A 86 -5.15 26.11 12.02
N GLY A 87 -5.90 25.50 12.96
CA GLY A 87 -7.22 25.97 13.42
C GLY A 87 -8.41 25.48 12.58
N GLU A 88 -8.17 24.77 11.48
CA GLU A 88 -9.20 24.14 10.66
C GLU A 88 -9.20 22.61 10.81
N PHE A 89 -10.38 21.98 10.68
CA PHE A 89 -10.51 20.54 10.65
C PHE A 89 -10.10 20.02 9.26
N ARG A 90 -9.36 18.93 9.26
CA ARG A 90 -9.05 18.19 8.06
C ARG A 90 -9.67 16.81 8.17
N ALA A 91 -10.60 16.50 7.27
CA ALA A 91 -11.16 15.16 7.17
C ALA A 91 -10.14 14.19 6.54
N GLU A 92 -10.07 12.99 7.10
CA GLU A 92 -9.29 11.91 6.51
C GLU A 92 -10.02 11.33 5.30
N GLY A 93 -9.29 11.08 4.21
CA GLY A 93 -9.83 10.42 3.02
C GLY A 93 -9.75 8.90 3.13
N PRO A 94 -10.54 8.15 2.31
CA PRO A 94 -10.56 6.69 2.33
C PRO A 94 -9.22 6.08 1.90
N PHE A 95 -8.43 6.79 1.09
CA PHE A 95 -7.15 6.33 0.56
C PHE A 95 -5.97 6.60 1.49
N THR A 96 -6.19 7.14 2.69
CA THR A 96 -5.13 7.36 3.69
C THR A 96 -4.57 6.05 4.27
N THR A 97 -5.19 4.90 3.95
CA THR A 97 -4.64 3.58 4.25
C THR A 97 -3.61 3.11 3.21
N ARG A 98 -3.42 3.85 2.12
CA ARG A 98 -2.47 3.56 1.04
C ARG A 98 -1.36 4.60 1.01
N TYR A 99 -0.11 4.17 0.90
CA TYR A 99 1.02 5.05 0.59
C TYR A 99 1.18 5.20 -0.92
N PHE A 100 2.22 4.66 -1.50
CA PHE A 100 2.31 4.54 -2.96
C PHE A 100 2.18 3.07 -3.37
N PHE A 101 3.19 2.24 -3.11
CA PHE A 101 3.15 0.78 -3.32
C PHE A 101 2.59 0.05 -2.12
N THR A 102 3.00 0.45 -0.92
CA THR A 102 2.62 -0.23 0.30
C THR A 102 1.35 0.36 0.91
N ASN A 103 0.82 -0.32 1.89
CA ASN A 103 -0.34 0.11 2.66
C ASN A 103 -0.05 0.02 4.17
N ASN A 104 -0.81 0.76 4.96
CA ASN A 104 -0.78 0.63 6.41
C ASN A 104 -1.75 -0.46 6.89
N SER A 105 -1.69 -0.74 8.21
CA SER A 105 -2.58 -1.74 8.85
C SER A 105 -3.94 -1.19 9.25
N LEU A 106 -4.19 0.11 9.07
CA LEU A 106 -5.46 0.71 9.51
C LEU A 106 -6.64 0.09 8.74
N PRO A 107 -7.79 -0.11 9.41
CA PRO A 107 -8.98 -0.66 8.78
C PRO A 107 -9.52 0.32 7.74
N ILE A 108 -10.09 -0.22 6.66
CA ILE A 108 -10.90 0.52 5.70
C ILE A 108 -12.35 0.28 6.10
N LYS A 109 -13.12 1.33 6.29
CA LYS A 109 -14.54 1.20 6.65
C LYS A 109 -15.31 0.55 5.50
N LYS A 110 -16.32 -0.24 5.82
CA LYS A 110 -17.22 -0.83 4.82
C LYS A 110 -17.76 0.27 3.89
N ASN A 111 -17.80 -0.01 2.59
CA ASN A 111 -18.21 0.92 1.52
C ASN A 111 -17.24 2.09 1.25
N GLU A 112 -16.05 2.10 1.81
CA GLU A 112 -14.99 3.02 1.39
C GLU A 112 -14.23 2.45 0.19
N HIS A 113 -14.92 2.30 -0.95
CA HIS A 113 -14.30 1.85 -2.19
C HIS A 113 -13.51 2.98 -2.82
N TYR A 114 -12.37 2.66 -3.43
CA TYR A 114 -11.62 3.67 -4.18
C TYR A 114 -10.94 3.08 -5.40
N ALA A 115 -10.75 3.93 -6.40
CA ALA A 115 -9.94 3.65 -7.56
C ALA A 115 -8.69 4.53 -7.53
N MET A 116 -7.59 4.01 -8.06
CA MET A 116 -6.36 4.73 -8.25
C MET A 116 -5.89 4.55 -9.69
N ILE A 117 -5.56 5.65 -10.35
CA ILE A 117 -4.98 5.67 -11.68
C ILE A 117 -3.52 6.10 -11.53
N GLN A 118 -2.61 5.25 -11.97
CA GLN A 118 -1.18 5.45 -11.87
C GLN A 118 -0.50 5.35 -13.23
N LEU A 119 0.77 5.73 -13.30
CA LEU A 119 1.55 5.65 -14.52
C LEU A 119 1.57 4.23 -15.11
N TYR A 120 1.64 3.20 -14.28
CA TYR A 120 1.69 1.81 -14.73
C TYR A 120 0.31 1.19 -14.99
N GLY A 121 -0.77 1.79 -14.51
CA GLY A 121 -2.12 1.32 -14.80
C GLY A 121 -3.15 1.64 -13.72
N PRO A 122 -4.40 1.21 -13.94
CA PRO A 122 -5.49 1.39 -13.00
C PRO A 122 -5.50 0.34 -11.88
N GLU A 123 -5.97 0.75 -10.71
CA GLU A 123 -6.27 -0.12 -9.57
C GLU A 123 -7.67 0.22 -9.04
N VAL A 124 -8.40 -0.80 -8.60
CA VAL A 124 -9.70 -0.63 -7.93
C VAL A 124 -9.69 -1.46 -6.66
N HIS A 125 -10.10 -0.86 -5.56
CA HIS A 125 -10.15 -1.49 -4.24
C HIS A 125 -11.53 -1.40 -3.64
N PHE A 126 -12.05 -2.56 -3.23
CA PHE A 126 -13.36 -2.74 -2.62
C PHE A 126 -13.18 -3.03 -1.13
N SER A 127 -13.80 -2.22 -0.29
CA SER A 127 -13.92 -2.51 1.12
C SER A 127 -15.14 -3.41 1.33
N VAL A 128 -14.90 -4.72 1.42
CA VAL A 128 -15.96 -5.74 1.56
C VAL A 128 -16.55 -5.72 2.97
N SER A 129 -15.68 -5.45 3.94
CA SER A 129 -16.06 -5.28 5.36
C SER A 129 -15.07 -4.34 6.03
N ASP A 130 -15.31 -3.98 7.29
CA ASP A 130 -14.38 -3.17 8.08
C ASP A 130 -13.01 -3.84 8.30
N LYS A 131 -12.91 -5.12 8.02
CA LYS A 131 -11.67 -5.90 8.19
C LYS A 131 -11.04 -6.35 6.87
N LEU A 132 -11.81 -6.48 5.80
CA LEU A 132 -11.36 -7.07 4.54
C LEU A 132 -11.53 -6.11 3.39
N SER A 133 -10.46 -5.85 2.66
CA SER A 133 -10.49 -5.20 1.36
C SER A 133 -9.90 -6.10 0.27
N LEU A 134 -10.48 -6.03 -0.92
CA LEU A 134 -10.04 -6.72 -2.12
C LEU A 134 -9.71 -5.70 -3.21
N GLY A 135 -8.67 -5.94 -3.98
CA GLY A 135 -8.24 -5.06 -5.04
C GLY A 135 -7.95 -5.81 -6.34
N ILE A 136 -8.17 -5.13 -7.44
CA ILE A 136 -7.75 -5.56 -8.78
C ILE A 136 -6.84 -4.48 -9.32
N MET A 137 -5.70 -4.88 -9.82
CA MET A 137 -4.67 -4.01 -10.36
C MET A 137 -4.28 -4.53 -11.74
N ALA A 138 -4.05 -3.64 -12.68
CA ALA A 138 -3.62 -4.02 -14.02
C ALA A 138 -2.70 -2.96 -14.61
N SER A 139 -1.82 -3.35 -15.51
CA SER A 139 -1.17 -2.38 -16.39
C SER A 139 -2.17 -1.82 -17.40
N TRP A 140 -1.81 -0.73 -18.09
CA TRP A 140 -2.67 -0.12 -19.13
C TRP A 140 -3.06 -1.07 -20.26
N ILE A 141 -2.25 -2.09 -20.48
CA ILE A 141 -2.48 -3.12 -21.50
C ILE A 141 -2.97 -4.43 -20.86
N ALA A 142 -3.42 -4.43 -19.59
CA ALA A 142 -3.86 -5.60 -18.85
C ALA A 142 -2.84 -6.76 -18.83
N SER A 143 -1.55 -6.45 -18.87
CA SER A 143 -0.44 -7.40 -18.80
C SER A 143 0.74 -6.71 -18.10
N PRO A 144 1.00 -6.99 -16.77
CA PRO A 144 0.35 -7.98 -15.91
C PRO A 144 -1.01 -7.56 -15.34
N ILE A 145 -1.69 -8.54 -14.73
CA ILE A 145 -2.88 -8.36 -13.90
C ILE A 145 -2.58 -8.92 -12.51
N ALA A 146 -3.07 -8.26 -11.47
CA ALA A 146 -2.90 -8.69 -10.09
C ALA A 146 -4.20 -8.57 -9.29
N LEU A 147 -4.36 -9.49 -8.35
CA LEU A 147 -5.38 -9.45 -7.32
C LEU A 147 -4.69 -9.16 -5.99
N ALA A 148 -5.24 -8.24 -5.23
CA ALA A 148 -4.75 -7.87 -3.91
C ALA A 148 -5.81 -8.11 -2.84
N SER A 149 -5.39 -8.49 -1.65
CA SER A 149 -6.25 -8.46 -0.47
C SER A 149 -5.50 -7.94 0.74
N LYS A 150 -6.24 -7.31 1.64
CA LYS A 150 -5.76 -6.86 2.93
C LYS A 150 -6.77 -7.24 4.00
N LEU A 151 -6.31 -7.94 5.04
CA LEU A 151 -7.07 -8.34 6.19
C LEU A 151 -6.57 -7.57 7.42
N TYR A 152 -7.44 -6.79 8.05
CA TYR A 152 -7.17 -6.17 9.33
C TYR A 152 -7.25 -7.23 10.44
N LEU A 153 -6.18 -7.38 11.21
CA LEU A 153 -6.07 -8.41 12.26
C LEU A 153 -6.49 -7.89 13.64
N GLY A 154 -6.41 -6.56 13.86
CA GLY A 154 -6.74 -5.94 15.14
C GLY A 154 -5.71 -4.90 15.57
N SER A 155 -5.89 -4.41 16.81
CA SER A 155 -4.98 -3.47 17.48
C SER A 155 -4.67 -3.94 18.89
N ILE A 156 -3.47 -3.61 19.38
CA ILE A 156 -3.08 -3.85 20.78
C ILE A 156 -3.55 -2.66 21.63
N ASP A 157 -3.47 -1.47 21.08
CA ASP A 157 -3.92 -0.23 21.67
C ASP A 157 -4.64 0.62 20.60
N ASN A 158 -5.14 1.81 20.97
CA ASN A 158 -5.84 2.67 20.04
C ASN A 158 -4.94 3.23 18.90
N SER A 159 -3.65 2.98 18.92
CA SER A 159 -2.67 3.55 17.99
C SER A 159 -1.82 2.53 17.23
N THR A 160 -1.78 1.27 17.69
CA THR A 160 -0.93 0.23 17.09
C THR A 160 -1.80 -0.86 16.48
N HIS A 161 -1.75 -0.97 15.16
CA HIS A 161 -2.62 -1.82 14.35
C HIS A 161 -1.82 -2.86 13.58
N PHE A 162 -2.46 -3.99 13.27
CA PHE A 162 -1.86 -5.10 12.52
C PHE A 162 -2.74 -5.51 11.36
N SER A 163 -2.12 -5.87 10.26
CA SER A 163 -2.80 -6.44 9.08
C SER A 163 -1.94 -7.46 8.37
N ALA A 164 -2.60 -8.37 7.67
CA ALA A 164 -1.99 -9.24 6.69
C ALA A 164 -2.42 -8.81 5.28
N GLY A 165 -1.52 -8.93 4.32
CA GLY A 165 -1.81 -8.61 2.94
C GLY A 165 -1.27 -9.66 1.99
N THR A 166 -1.89 -9.77 0.82
CA THR A 166 -1.42 -10.61 -0.27
C THR A 166 -1.69 -9.95 -1.61
N ILE A 167 -0.76 -10.10 -2.53
CA ILE A 167 -0.92 -9.83 -3.96
C ILE A 167 -0.57 -11.10 -4.69
N ILE A 168 -1.41 -11.48 -5.65
CA ILE A 168 -1.16 -12.56 -6.60
C ILE A 168 -1.26 -11.96 -7.98
N ALA A 169 -0.23 -12.16 -8.79
CA ALA A 169 -0.11 -11.56 -10.11
C ALA A 169 0.19 -12.60 -11.19
N ASN A 170 -0.30 -12.31 -12.38
CA ASN A 170 -0.02 -13.08 -13.59
C ASN A 170 0.46 -12.15 -14.68
N SER A 171 1.36 -12.61 -15.55
CA SER A 171 1.90 -11.81 -16.66
C SER A 171 0.86 -11.36 -17.69
N GLY A 172 -0.36 -11.88 -17.60
CA GLY A 172 -1.45 -11.52 -18.52
C GLY A 172 -1.32 -12.18 -19.89
N TYR A 173 -2.05 -11.62 -20.87
CA TYR A 173 -2.21 -12.25 -22.16
C TYR A 173 -0.96 -12.14 -23.08
N ILE A 174 -0.14 -11.09 -22.94
CA ILE A 174 1.06 -10.88 -23.77
C ILE A 174 2.04 -12.04 -23.59
N GLU A 175 2.30 -12.43 -22.36
CA GLU A 175 3.16 -13.58 -22.03
C GLU A 175 2.35 -14.88 -21.85
N GLN A 176 1.10 -14.90 -22.30
CA GLN A 176 0.20 -16.06 -22.24
C GLN A 176 0.08 -16.66 -20.83
N GLY A 177 0.17 -15.82 -19.80
CA GLY A 177 0.10 -16.27 -18.40
C GLY A 177 1.29 -17.11 -17.93
N LYS A 178 2.42 -17.10 -18.63
CA LYS A 178 3.58 -17.95 -18.30
C LYS A 178 4.24 -17.58 -16.97
N ILE A 179 4.19 -16.30 -16.58
CA ILE A 179 4.78 -15.84 -15.33
C ILE A 179 3.66 -15.64 -14.32
N PHE A 180 3.81 -16.27 -13.17
CA PHE A 180 2.92 -16.13 -12.03
C PHE A 180 3.73 -15.75 -10.81
N GLY A 181 3.21 -14.89 -9.95
CA GLY A 181 3.91 -14.48 -8.75
C GLY A 181 2.96 -14.14 -7.61
N GLY A 182 3.51 -14.10 -6.42
CA GLY A 182 2.80 -13.70 -5.21
C GLY A 182 3.71 -12.94 -4.27
N LEU A 183 3.10 -12.06 -3.48
CA LEU A 183 3.73 -11.36 -2.38
C LEU A 183 2.76 -11.41 -1.18
N HIS A 184 3.24 -11.92 -0.08
CA HIS A 184 2.48 -12.06 1.17
C HIS A 184 3.22 -11.33 2.27
N TRP A 185 2.52 -10.52 3.06
CA TRP A 185 3.19 -9.71 4.09
C TRP A 185 2.34 -9.50 5.33
N LEU A 186 3.00 -9.19 6.43
CA LEU A 186 2.41 -8.66 7.65
C LEU A 186 2.85 -7.23 7.82
N THR A 187 1.94 -6.37 8.27
CA THR A 187 2.20 -4.96 8.53
C THR A 187 1.80 -4.61 9.95
N MET A 188 2.66 -3.85 10.61
CA MET A 188 2.38 -3.14 11.85
C MET A 188 2.36 -1.64 11.55
N THR A 189 1.35 -0.94 12.04
CA THR A 189 1.22 0.52 11.88
C THR A 189 1.00 1.17 13.22
N LYS A 190 1.72 2.24 13.50
CA LYS A 190 1.50 3.10 14.66
C LYS A 190 1.02 4.48 14.20
N GLY A 191 -0.10 4.92 14.79
CA GLY A 191 -0.72 6.22 14.49
C GLY A 191 -2.16 6.09 14.00
N ASP A 192 -2.65 7.12 13.35
CA ASP A 192 -3.99 7.24 12.79
C ASP A 192 -3.95 7.39 11.25
N ARG A 193 -5.09 7.59 10.62
CA ARG A 193 -5.18 7.73 9.15
C ARG A 193 -4.48 8.98 8.62
N MET A 194 -4.27 10.00 9.45
CA MET A 194 -3.64 11.26 9.04
C MET A 194 -2.14 11.25 9.27
N LYS A 195 -1.69 10.63 10.37
CA LYS A 195 -0.29 10.57 10.75
C LYS A 195 0.05 9.19 11.27
N ASN A 196 0.84 8.46 10.51
CA ASN A 196 1.24 7.11 10.88
C ASN A 196 2.58 6.71 10.28
N ILE A 197 3.13 5.66 10.86
CA ILE A 197 4.33 4.98 10.41
C ILE A 197 4.01 3.49 10.36
N SER A 198 4.43 2.83 9.31
CA SER A 198 4.25 1.39 9.08
C SER A 198 5.56 0.69 8.83
N PHE A 199 5.63 -0.50 9.35
CA PHE A 199 6.67 -1.47 9.05
C PHE A 199 6.02 -2.75 8.54
N SER A 200 6.55 -3.32 7.45
CA SER A 200 6.05 -4.58 6.92
C SER A 200 7.20 -5.54 6.64
N ALA A 201 6.92 -6.83 6.82
CA ALA A 201 7.80 -7.91 6.42
C ALA A 201 7.01 -8.93 5.62
N GLY A 202 7.60 -9.43 4.54
CA GLY A 202 6.89 -10.32 3.63
C GLY A 202 7.82 -11.23 2.84
N TYR A 203 7.17 -12.14 2.13
CA TYR A 203 7.80 -13.10 1.24
C TYR A 203 7.11 -13.03 -0.12
N GLY A 204 7.93 -12.88 -1.16
CA GLY A 204 7.50 -12.88 -2.55
C GLY A 204 8.10 -14.03 -3.32
N TYR A 205 7.41 -14.47 -4.36
CA TYR A 205 7.91 -15.46 -5.29
C TYR A 205 7.43 -15.16 -6.71
N ILE A 206 8.23 -15.57 -7.68
CA ILE A 206 7.91 -15.54 -9.10
C ILE A 206 8.21 -16.91 -9.67
N VAL A 207 7.25 -17.49 -10.38
CA VAL A 207 7.38 -18.76 -11.10
C VAL A 207 7.33 -18.45 -12.58
N ASP A 208 8.43 -18.70 -13.26
CA ASP A 208 8.52 -18.59 -14.72
C ASP A 208 8.13 -19.93 -15.36
N ASN A 209 7.42 -19.87 -16.48
CA ASN A 209 6.86 -21.03 -17.17
C ASN A 209 5.87 -21.85 -16.32
N ALA A 210 5.06 -21.19 -15.52
CA ALA A 210 4.08 -21.81 -14.62
C ALA A 210 3.10 -22.76 -15.33
N GLY A 211 3.09 -22.78 -16.67
CA GLY A 211 2.38 -23.77 -17.46
C GLY A 211 0.92 -24.01 -17.07
N LEU A 212 0.23 -22.98 -16.56
CA LEU A 212 -1.14 -23.09 -16.03
C LEU A 212 -2.12 -23.71 -17.04
N PHE A 213 -1.76 -23.70 -18.33
CA PHE A 213 -2.62 -24.24 -19.39
C PHE A 213 -1.93 -25.19 -20.37
N PHE A 214 -0.60 -25.28 -20.43
CA PHE A 214 0.08 -26.09 -21.43
C PHE A 214 1.40 -26.69 -20.92
N GLY A 215 1.33 -27.83 -20.23
CA GLY A 215 2.35 -28.90 -20.19
C GLY A 215 3.75 -28.60 -19.66
N ASN A 216 4.21 -29.51 -18.90
CA ASN A 216 5.53 -29.96 -18.45
C ASN A 216 6.76 -29.19 -18.96
N ARG A 217 7.11 -28.06 -18.31
CA ARG A 217 8.43 -27.41 -18.41
C ARG A 217 9.02 -27.23 -17.03
N GLN A 218 10.33 -27.27 -16.91
CA GLN A 218 11.02 -27.03 -15.65
C GLN A 218 10.70 -25.60 -15.14
N ASN A 219 9.88 -25.50 -14.12
CA ASN A 219 9.51 -24.25 -13.50
C ASN A 219 10.74 -23.66 -12.80
N LYS A 220 11.16 -22.49 -13.22
CA LYS A 220 12.18 -21.74 -12.49
C LYS A 220 11.47 -20.83 -11.46
N THR A 221 11.61 -21.16 -10.20
CA THR A 221 11.08 -20.33 -9.10
C THR A 221 12.16 -19.41 -8.57
N GLN A 222 11.85 -18.14 -8.44
CA GLN A 222 12.66 -17.16 -7.74
C GLN A 222 11.86 -16.64 -6.57
N ASP A 223 12.48 -16.56 -5.40
CA ASP A 223 11.87 -16.04 -4.19
C ASP A 223 12.65 -14.85 -3.65
N ALA A 224 12.00 -14.03 -2.83
CA ALA A 224 12.58 -12.87 -2.22
C ALA A 224 11.95 -12.59 -0.84
N MET A 225 12.78 -12.14 0.07
CA MET A 225 12.33 -11.48 1.29
C MET A 225 12.08 -10.00 0.99
N VAL A 226 10.99 -9.48 1.54
CA VAL A 226 10.60 -8.09 1.34
C VAL A 226 10.37 -7.44 2.70
N ILE A 227 11.04 -6.31 2.92
CA ILE A 227 10.85 -5.47 4.10
C ILE A 227 10.45 -4.09 3.61
N SER A 228 9.46 -3.45 4.24
CA SER A 228 9.09 -2.08 3.90
C SER A 228 8.97 -1.20 5.14
N PHE A 229 9.26 0.08 4.93
CA PHE A 229 9.06 1.14 5.90
C PHE A 229 8.37 2.29 5.19
N ALA A 230 7.24 2.73 5.74
CA ALA A 230 6.45 3.79 5.12
C ALA A 230 5.78 4.66 6.18
N GLY A 231 5.37 5.86 5.79
CA GLY A 231 4.68 6.78 6.69
C GLY A 231 3.97 7.89 5.92
N ILE A 232 3.01 8.51 6.60
CA ILE A 232 2.30 9.70 6.14
C ILE A 232 2.23 10.72 7.25
N THR A 233 2.41 11.99 6.92
CA THR A 233 2.25 13.11 7.84
C THR A 233 1.63 14.32 7.13
N PRO A 234 0.65 15.01 7.73
CA PRO A 234 0.10 16.23 7.16
C PRO A 234 1.11 17.37 7.20
N VAL A 235 1.21 18.14 6.11
CA VAL A 235 2.08 19.34 5.99
C VAL A 235 1.29 20.60 5.70
N GLY A 236 -0.03 20.54 5.72
CA GLY A 236 -0.93 21.67 5.50
C GLY A 236 -2.38 21.25 5.54
N LYS A 237 -3.29 22.17 5.23
CA LYS A 237 -4.74 21.92 5.28
C LYS A 237 -5.19 20.77 4.38
N LYS A 238 -4.58 20.59 3.23
CA LYS A 238 -4.95 19.58 2.21
C LYS A 238 -3.79 18.71 1.75
N ALA A 239 -2.57 18.96 2.22
CA ALA A 239 -1.37 18.26 1.76
C ALA A 239 -0.81 17.32 2.83
N SER A 240 -0.26 16.18 2.40
CA SER A 240 0.46 15.23 3.23
C SER A 240 1.74 14.81 2.54
N LEU A 241 2.82 14.74 3.30
CA LEU A 241 4.04 14.07 2.88
C LEU A 241 3.89 12.57 3.15
N ILE A 242 4.32 11.80 2.20
CA ILE A 242 4.36 10.35 2.26
C ILE A 242 5.79 9.91 1.95
N PHE A 243 6.29 9.00 2.75
CA PHE A 243 7.48 8.24 2.47
C PHE A 243 7.09 6.77 2.34
N ASP A 244 7.48 6.15 1.25
CA ASP A 244 7.25 4.72 1.00
C ASP A 244 8.57 4.10 0.54
N SER A 245 9.01 3.03 1.20
CA SER A 245 10.26 2.35 0.87
C SER A 245 10.13 0.84 1.00
N MET A 246 10.87 0.14 0.14
CA MET A 246 10.85 -1.32 0.10
C MET A 246 12.26 -1.85 -0.19
N ILE A 247 12.69 -2.81 0.60
CA ILE A 247 13.91 -3.58 0.40
C ILE A 247 13.51 -4.97 -0.04
N ILE A 248 13.97 -5.38 -1.21
CA ILE A 248 13.75 -6.71 -1.79
C ILE A 248 15.09 -7.42 -1.85
N SER A 249 15.20 -8.55 -1.20
CA SER A 249 16.43 -9.36 -1.17
C SER A 249 16.14 -10.75 -1.71
N ASN A 250 16.83 -11.14 -2.75
CA ASN A 250 16.71 -12.46 -3.37
C ASN A 250 18.08 -13.08 -3.61
N LYS A 251 18.11 -14.41 -3.62
CA LYS A 251 19.29 -15.18 -4.02
C LYS A 251 19.16 -15.57 -5.48
N LYS A 252 20.25 -15.51 -6.20
CA LYS A 252 20.34 -15.99 -7.59
C LYS A 252 21.66 -16.72 -7.80
N ASP A 253 21.71 -17.60 -8.80
CA ASP A 253 22.95 -18.25 -9.21
C ASP A 253 24.01 -17.21 -9.55
N ASN A 254 25.23 -17.44 -9.09
CA ASN A 254 26.37 -16.58 -9.40
C ASN A 254 26.86 -16.86 -10.84
N PRO A 255 26.70 -15.91 -11.77
CA PRO A 255 27.15 -16.11 -13.15
C PRO A 255 28.67 -16.23 -13.28
N ASN A 256 29.39 -15.85 -12.24
CA ASN A 256 30.86 -15.89 -12.18
C ASN A 256 31.40 -17.10 -11.36
N HIS A 257 30.51 -18.00 -10.91
CA HIS A 257 30.93 -19.19 -10.18
C HIS A 257 31.92 -20.02 -11.02
N GLY A 258 33.07 -20.34 -10.43
CA GLY A 258 34.14 -21.12 -11.08
C GLY A 258 34.97 -20.36 -12.12
N ARG A 259 34.71 -19.05 -12.34
CA ARG A 259 35.58 -18.24 -13.20
C ARG A 259 36.78 -17.75 -12.39
N THR A 260 37.98 -18.19 -12.79
CA THR A 260 39.24 -17.60 -12.38
C THR A 260 39.60 -16.50 -13.35
N ASN A 261 39.59 -15.27 -12.92
CA ASN A 261 40.07 -14.15 -13.75
C ASN A 261 41.59 -14.02 -13.55
N THR A 262 42.36 -14.61 -14.44
CA THR A 262 43.79 -14.38 -14.54
C THR A 262 44.05 -13.18 -15.44
N SER A 263 43.92 -11.97 -14.91
CA SER A 263 44.43 -10.80 -15.64
C SER A 263 45.93 -10.70 -15.40
N SER A 264 46.70 -11.28 -16.31
CA SER A 264 48.15 -11.06 -16.37
C SER A 264 48.45 -9.74 -17.08
N TRP A 265 48.43 -8.64 -16.34
CA TRP A 265 49.08 -7.39 -16.75
C TRP A 265 50.23 -7.07 -15.78
N TRP A 266 51.36 -6.82 -16.34
CA TRP A 266 52.71 -6.76 -15.75
C TRP A 266 52.92 -5.71 -14.64
N ILE A 267 52.01 -4.84 -14.35
CA ILE A 267 52.29 -3.63 -13.56
C ILE A 267 51.39 -3.43 -12.36
N PHE A 268 50.26 -4.14 -12.26
CA PHE A 268 49.36 -4.07 -11.09
C PHE A 268 49.09 -5.46 -10.55
N ASN A 269 49.31 -5.66 -9.25
CA ASN A 269 48.91 -6.86 -8.52
C ASN A 269 47.44 -7.14 -8.73
N GLY A 270 47.07 -7.95 -9.74
CA GLY A 270 45.77 -8.45 -9.95
C GLY A 270 45.37 -9.34 -8.79
N THR A 271 44.44 -8.91 -7.97
CA THR A 271 43.83 -9.75 -6.95
C THR A 271 43.07 -10.87 -7.65
N ASN A 272 43.57 -12.09 -7.52
CA ASN A 272 42.87 -13.28 -7.97
C ASN A 272 41.58 -13.45 -7.14
N TYR A 273 40.45 -13.18 -7.72
CA TYR A 273 39.16 -13.50 -7.11
C TYR A 273 38.70 -14.89 -7.56
N ASN A 274 38.87 -15.85 -6.66
CA ASN A 274 38.28 -17.16 -6.84
C ASN A 274 36.84 -17.10 -6.25
N THR A 275 35.83 -16.95 -7.08
CA THR A 275 34.46 -16.93 -6.61
C THR A 275 33.97 -18.36 -6.41
N THR A 276 34.13 -18.85 -5.19
CA THR A 276 33.63 -20.16 -4.76
C THR A 276 32.13 -20.16 -4.48
N ASP A 277 31.52 -18.97 -4.30
CA ASP A 277 30.14 -18.84 -3.95
C ASP A 277 29.23 -19.17 -5.15
N ARG A 278 28.40 -20.18 -4.99
CA ARG A 278 27.48 -20.66 -6.00
C ARG A 278 26.28 -19.71 -6.16
N GLU A 279 25.90 -19.02 -5.10
CA GLU A 279 24.79 -18.09 -5.04
C GLU A 279 25.28 -16.70 -4.62
N ILE A 280 24.65 -15.68 -5.19
CA ILE A 280 24.84 -14.28 -4.80
C ILE A 280 23.50 -13.69 -4.32
N THR A 281 23.61 -12.81 -3.33
CA THR A 281 22.47 -12.05 -2.83
C THR A 281 22.34 -10.75 -3.63
N ASN A 282 21.20 -10.53 -4.22
CA ASN A 282 20.84 -9.31 -4.91
C ASN A 282 19.83 -8.54 -4.05
N THR A 283 20.17 -7.31 -3.67
CA THR A 283 19.31 -6.46 -2.86
C THR A 283 18.89 -5.24 -3.68
N THR A 284 17.59 -5.00 -3.76
CA THR A 284 17.01 -3.83 -4.41
C THR A 284 16.32 -2.97 -3.37
N LEU A 285 16.72 -1.72 -3.26
CA LEU A 285 16.06 -0.70 -2.44
C LEU A 285 15.23 0.19 -3.36
N ILE A 286 13.95 0.31 -3.05
CA ILE A 286 13.01 1.22 -3.71
C ILE A 286 12.61 2.28 -2.70
N MET A 287 12.72 3.56 -3.06
CA MET A 287 12.31 4.69 -2.22
C MET A 287 11.40 5.62 -3.00
N MET A 288 10.32 6.06 -2.37
CA MET A 288 9.34 6.95 -3.01
C MET A 288 8.82 8.00 -2.04
N PRO A 289 9.55 9.10 -1.90
CA PRO A 289 8.99 10.31 -1.31
C PRO A 289 7.86 10.85 -2.20
N SER A 290 6.76 11.25 -1.58
CA SER A 290 5.56 11.69 -2.27
C SER A 290 4.87 12.85 -1.56
N LEU A 291 4.20 13.68 -2.34
CA LEU A 291 3.29 14.71 -1.86
C LEU A 291 1.87 14.34 -2.33
N ARG A 292 0.96 14.12 -1.38
CA ARG A 292 -0.46 13.90 -1.67
C ARG A 292 -1.24 15.15 -1.33
N VAL A 293 -2.06 15.60 -2.29
CA VAL A 293 -2.99 16.73 -2.12
C VAL A 293 -4.40 16.20 -2.17
N ASN A 294 -5.14 16.32 -1.07
CA ASN A 294 -6.56 15.99 -1.01
C ASN A 294 -7.35 17.15 -1.60
N GLN A 295 -7.97 16.96 -2.74
CA GLN A 295 -8.84 17.94 -3.38
C GLN A 295 -10.19 18.01 -2.66
N SER A 296 -10.70 16.83 -2.26
CA SER A 296 -11.91 16.65 -1.44
C SER A 296 -11.77 15.36 -0.61
N TYR A 297 -12.79 15.02 0.18
CA TYR A 297 -12.85 13.71 0.84
C TYR A 297 -12.77 12.54 -0.15
N GLU A 298 -13.30 12.72 -1.35
CA GLU A 298 -13.41 11.67 -2.37
C GLU A 298 -12.28 11.69 -3.40
N LYS A 299 -11.48 12.74 -3.45
CA LYS A 299 -10.49 12.94 -4.51
C LYS A 299 -9.16 13.38 -3.95
N ALA A 300 -8.11 12.71 -4.38
CA ALA A 300 -6.75 13.13 -4.09
C ALA A 300 -5.86 12.95 -5.32
N PHE A 301 -4.78 13.69 -5.31
CA PHE A 301 -3.73 13.67 -6.30
C PHE A 301 -2.40 13.47 -5.58
N GLN A 302 -1.53 12.62 -6.10
CA GLN A 302 -0.23 12.34 -5.51
C GLN A 302 0.87 12.43 -6.56
N ILE A 303 1.90 13.18 -6.24
CA ILE A 303 3.16 13.24 -7.00
C ILE A 303 4.20 12.50 -6.19
N SER A 304 4.95 11.61 -6.83
CA SER A 304 5.99 10.80 -6.19
C SER A 304 7.26 10.81 -7.04
N LEU A 305 8.39 10.62 -6.38
CA LEU A 305 9.67 10.43 -7.04
C LEU A 305 10.19 9.03 -6.69
N ALA A 306 10.09 8.10 -7.64
CA ALA A 306 10.54 6.74 -7.44
C ALA A 306 12.06 6.63 -7.70
N GLY A 307 12.82 6.22 -6.71
CA GLY A 307 14.25 5.88 -6.81
C GLY A 307 14.45 4.38 -6.62
N VAL A 308 15.24 3.76 -7.49
CA VAL A 308 15.59 2.33 -7.39
C VAL A 308 17.10 2.22 -7.30
N ILE A 309 17.58 1.61 -6.23
CA ILE A 309 19.01 1.35 -6.00
C ILE A 309 19.19 -0.17 -5.94
N ARG A 310 20.00 -0.72 -6.82
CA ARG A 310 20.35 -2.14 -6.82
C ARG A 310 21.75 -2.30 -6.24
N ILE A 311 21.89 -3.20 -5.29
CA ILE A 311 23.15 -3.60 -4.67
C ILE A 311 23.36 -5.07 -4.97
N ASP A 312 24.40 -5.39 -5.74
CA ASP A 312 24.78 -6.77 -6.05
C ASP A 312 26.08 -7.09 -5.31
N ASN A 313 26.10 -8.21 -4.58
CA ASN A 313 27.30 -8.66 -3.85
C ASN A 313 28.31 -9.43 -4.73
N SER A 314 28.16 -9.37 -6.06
CA SER A 314 29.17 -9.96 -6.94
C SER A 314 30.48 -9.18 -6.83
N LYS A 315 31.51 -9.80 -6.26
CA LYS A 315 32.84 -9.18 -6.00
C LYS A 315 33.61 -8.80 -7.26
N MET A 316 33.11 -9.07 -8.46
CA MET A 316 33.88 -8.91 -9.71
C MET A 316 33.65 -7.59 -10.45
N GLU A 317 32.62 -6.83 -10.18
CA GLU A 317 32.45 -5.50 -10.76
C GLU A 317 32.02 -4.55 -9.65
N GLY A 318 32.70 -3.41 -9.56
CA GLY A 318 32.40 -2.38 -8.58
C GLY A 318 30.89 -2.10 -8.55
N TYR A 319 30.34 -1.85 -7.39
CA TYR A 319 28.93 -1.59 -7.13
C TYR A 319 28.28 -0.76 -8.25
N ASN A 320 27.62 -1.42 -9.17
CA ASN A 320 26.81 -0.73 -10.18
C ASN A 320 25.52 -0.27 -9.52
N THR A 321 25.60 0.83 -8.82
CA THR A 321 24.42 1.56 -8.35
C THR A 321 23.87 2.38 -9.51
N SER A 322 22.96 1.82 -10.27
CA SER A 322 22.16 2.60 -11.17
C SER A 322 20.92 3.09 -10.42
N SER A 323 20.92 4.35 -10.04
CA SER A 323 19.74 5.01 -9.49
C SER A 323 19.24 6.01 -10.51
N PHE A 324 18.02 5.81 -10.99
CA PHE A 324 17.34 6.77 -11.85
C PHE A 324 16.01 7.16 -11.19
N PRO A 325 15.86 8.42 -10.75
CA PRO A 325 14.61 8.88 -10.18
C PRO A 325 13.54 9.03 -11.27
N VAL A 326 12.42 8.33 -11.11
CA VAL A 326 11.28 8.40 -12.03
C VAL A 326 10.16 9.18 -11.37
N PRO A 327 9.77 10.36 -11.89
CA PRO A 327 8.59 11.04 -11.40
C PRO A 327 7.33 10.25 -11.78
N THR A 328 6.44 10.10 -10.81
CA THR A 328 5.18 9.38 -10.98
C THR A 328 4.03 10.21 -10.46
N ILE A 329 2.85 10.00 -11.05
CA ILE A 329 1.64 10.71 -10.73
C ILE A 329 0.53 9.68 -10.48
N SER A 330 -0.30 9.93 -9.47
CA SER A 330 -1.44 9.08 -9.15
C SER A 330 -2.68 9.94 -8.86
N TRP A 331 -3.81 9.54 -9.39
CA TRP A 331 -5.12 10.09 -9.06
C TRP A 331 -5.90 9.06 -8.27
N LEU A 332 -6.45 9.48 -7.15
CA LEU A 332 -7.23 8.65 -6.25
C LEU A 332 -8.65 9.19 -6.21
N ARG A 333 -9.64 8.31 -6.34
CA ARG A 333 -11.06 8.65 -6.30
C ARG A 333 -11.84 7.59 -5.54
N LYS A 334 -12.65 8.04 -4.58
CA LYS A 334 -13.68 7.23 -3.92
C LYS A 334 -14.91 7.11 -4.82
N PHE A 335 -15.66 6.02 -4.72
CA PHE A 335 -16.92 5.77 -5.41
C PHE A 335 -17.86 4.90 -4.56
#